data_9080f7dbba2f0929f9a86395c5bef2ca
#
_entry.id   9080f7dbba2f0929f9a86395c5bef2ca
#
_cell.length_a   1.000
_cell.length_b   1.000
_cell.length_c   1.000
_cell.angle_alpha   90.00
_cell.angle_beta   90.00
_cell.angle_gamma   90.00
#
_symmetry.space_group_name_H-M   'P 1'
#
loop_
_entity.id
_entity.type
_entity.pdbx_description
1 polymer ?
#
loop_
_entity_poly.entity_id
_entity_poly.type
_entity_poly.pdbx_seq_one_letter_code
_entity_poly.pdbx_strand_id
1 'polypeptide(L)'
;DYVRPIKRGKGGRKDTEFGPKGALSHVGGFLFLDKFSHDNYSEATREVVDGQLAAYQQRFGKLPPSFTADRLYGTRENHRLMKERGVRASFKPLGRPKDDGETSKRWFKKKQRERNRIEGSFGHGKNHCGLDCVRYHGVEGAEMWIRASILAMNLKTALARV
;
A
#
# COMPACT_ATOMS: atom_id res chain seq x y z
N ASP A 1 20.59 -5.48 -14.78
CA ASP A 1 21.08 -4.76 -13.59
C ASP A 1 20.04 -3.85 -12.92
N TYR A 2 18.76 -4.00 -13.31
CA TYR A 2 17.68 -3.14 -12.80
C TYR A 2 16.87 -3.76 -11.66
N VAL A 3 17.25 -4.95 -11.20
CA VAL A 3 16.52 -5.68 -10.17
C VAL A 3 17.36 -5.76 -8.92
N ARG A 4 16.91 -5.11 -7.85
CA ARG A 4 17.61 -5.13 -6.54
C ARG A 4 16.97 -6.12 -5.58
N PRO A 5 17.76 -6.77 -4.73
CA PRO A 5 17.23 -7.67 -3.73
C PRO A 5 16.43 -6.90 -2.67
N ILE A 6 15.23 -7.35 -2.41
CA ILE A 6 14.35 -6.86 -1.36
C ILE A 6 14.32 -7.91 -0.26
N LYS A 7 14.77 -7.57 0.95
CA LYS A 7 14.72 -8.50 2.09
C LYS A 7 13.27 -8.67 2.55
N ARG A 8 12.81 -9.91 2.62
CA ARG A 8 11.61 -10.28 3.36
C ARG A 8 11.93 -10.41 4.85
N GLY A 9 10.92 -10.30 5.71
CA GLY A 9 11.05 -10.46 7.15
C GLY A 9 11.66 -11.81 7.56
N LYS A 10 12.12 -11.92 8.78
CA LYS A 10 12.84 -13.08 9.35
C LYS A 10 12.04 -14.38 9.22
N GLY A 11 12.64 -15.42 8.67
CA GLY A 11 12.23 -16.80 8.87
C GLY A 11 11.64 -17.57 7.68
N GLY A 12 11.82 -17.13 6.43
CA GLY A 12 11.39 -17.89 5.24
C GLY A 12 12.55 -18.46 4.42
N ARG A 13 12.33 -19.58 3.72
CA ARG A 13 13.29 -20.20 2.79
C ARG A 13 13.78 -19.26 1.66
N LYS A 14 13.10 -18.11 1.44
CA LYS A 14 13.48 -17.05 0.50
C LYS A 14 13.45 -15.72 1.21
N ASP A 15 14.58 -15.35 1.82
CA ASP A 15 14.73 -14.07 2.53
C ASP A 15 14.85 -12.87 1.59
N THR A 16 14.95 -13.12 0.30
CA THR A 16 15.23 -12.09 -0.71
C THR A 16 14.28 -12.25 -1.89
N GLU A 17 13.62 -11.18 -2.26
CA GLU A 17 12.88 -11.05 -3.53
C GLU A 17 13.67 -10.15 -4.46
N PHE A 18 13.60 -10.46 -5.77
CA PHE A 18 14.16 -9.63 -6.82
C PHE A 18 13.02 -9.05 -7.64
N GLY A 19 13.07 -7.76 -7.90
CA GLY A 19 12.06 -7.11 -8.73
C GLY A 19 11.89 -5.63 -8.42
N PRO A 20 11.12 -4.93 -9.26
CA PRO A 20 10.75 -3.56 -9.00
C PRO A 20 9.85 -3.47 -7.76
N LYS A 21 9.88 -2.32 -7.11
CA LYS A 21 9.09 -2.03 -5.93
C LYS A 21 7.98 -1.04 -6.25
N GLY A 22 6.75 -1.38 -5.88
CA GLY A 22 5.59 -0.53 -6.06
C GLY A 22 4.91 -0.18 -4.74
N ALA A 23 4.63 1.11 -4.51
CA ALA A 23 3.70 1.52 -3.48
C ALA A 23 2.29 1.59 -4.07
N LEU A 24 1.35 0.91 -3.43
CA LEU A 24 -0.03 0.83 -3.90
C LEU A 24 -1.00 1.33 -2.85
N SER A 25 -2.05 2.03 -3.33
CA SER A 25 -3.24 2.37 -2.54
C SER A 25 -4.40 1.44 -2.88
N HIS A 26 -5.17 1.07 -1.87
CA HIS A 26 -6.41 0.31 -2.02
C HIS A 26 -7.58 1.18 -1.56
N VAL A 27 -8.43 1.57 -2.49
CA VAL A 27 -9.55 2.49 -2.23
C VAL A 27 -10.85 1.88 -2.74
N GLY A 28 -11.78 1.65 -1.85
CA GLY A 28 -13.08 1.12 -2.23
C GLY A 28 -13.02 -0.22 -2.97
N GLY A 29 -11.99 -1.04 -2.79
CA GLY A 29 -11.79 -2.31 -3.49
C GLY A 29 -10.92 -2.21 -4.76
N PHE A 30 -10.59 -1.01 -5.20
CA PHE A 30 -9.72 -0.76 -6.35
C PHE A 30 -8.28 -0.50 -5.92
N LEU A 31 -7.33 -0.97 -6.71
CA LEU A 31 -5.90 -0.78 -6.51
C LEU A 31 -5.37 0.34 -7.42
N PHE A 32 -4.47 1.14 -6.89
CA PHE A 32 -3.79 2.20 -7.62
C PHE A 32 -2.28 2.11 -7.37
N LEU A 33 -1.50 2.16 -8.43
CA LEU A 33 -0.04 2.25 -8.34
C LEU A 33 0.35 3.72 -8.15
N ASP A 34 0.82 4.07 -6.95
CA ASP A 34 1.17 5.44 -6.59
C ASP A 34 2.65 5.75 -6.85
N LYS A 35 3.52 4.75 -6.64
CA LYS A 35 4.96 4.86 -6.92
C LYS A 35 5.47 3.54 -7.46
N PHE A 36 6.35 3.62 -8.44
CA PHE A 36 7.07 2.50 -9.01
C PHE A 36 8.57 2.83 -9.06
N SER A 37 9.43 1.88 -8.71
CA SER A 37 10.87 2.06 -8.78
C SER A 37 11.58 0.72 -8.91
N HIS A 38 12.68 0.72 -9.65
CA HIS A 38 13.65 -0.38 -9.67
C HIS A 38 14.65 -0.29 -8.53
N ASP A 39 14.74 0.87 -7.88
CA ASP A 39 15.52 1.06 -6.67
C ASP A 39 14.73 0.68 -5.44
N ASN A 40 15.42 0.06 -4.49
CA ASN A 40 14.82 -0.23 -3.20
C ASN A 40 14.68 1.07 -2.39
N TYR A 41 13.44 1.42 -2.04
CA TYR A 41 13.14 2.57 -1.19
C TYR A 41 12.30 2.15 0.01
N SER A 42 12.32 2.94 1.06
CA SER A 42 11.43 2.72 2.20
C SER A 42 10.04 3.30 1.90
N GLU A 43 9.03 2.46 1.92
CA GLU A 43 7.63 2.87 1.69
C GLU A 43 7.07 3.74 2.82
N ALA A 44 7.67 3.64 4.00
CA ALA A 44 7.23 4.34 5.20
C ALA A 44 7.87 5.74 5.37
N THR A 45 8.62 6.22 4.38
CA THR A 45 9.14 7.59 4.42
C THR A 45 8.01 8.61 4.26
N ARG A 46 8.19 9.77 4.90
CA ARG A 46 7.23 10.89 4.80
C ARG A 46 6.94 11.27 3.35
N GLU A 47 7.96 11.30 2.50
CA GLU A 47 7.82 11.63 1.07
C GLU A 47 6.90 10.67 0.32
N VAL A 48 7.07 9.37 0.54
CA VAL A 48 6.23 8.36 -0.11
C VAL A 48 4.79 8.46 0.38
N VAL A 49 4.58 8.65 1.67
CA VAL A 49 3.25 8.77 2.26
C VAL A 49 2.57 10.06 1.81
N ASP A 50 3.27 11.19 1.75
CA ASP A 50 2.73 12.46 1.23
C ASP A 50 2.40 12.35 -0.26
N GLY A 51 3.25 11.67 -1.04
CA GLY A 51 2.98 11.35 -2.45
C GLY A 51 1.72 10.52 -2.65
N GLN A 52 1.45 9.53 -1.78
CA GLN A 52 0.22 8.75 -1.81
C GLN A 52 -1.02 9.60 -1.48
N LEU A 53 -0.91 10.51 -0.50
CA LEU A 53 -1.99 11.46 -0.19
C LEU A 53 -2.27 12.42 -1.35
N ALA A 54 -1.23 12.95 -1.99
CA ALA A 54 -1.33 13.81 -3.16
C ALA A 54 -1.97 13.07 -4.35
N ALA A 55 -1.54 11.83 -4.61
CA ALA A 55 -2.12 11.00 -5.66
C ALA A 55 -3.61 10.68 -5.40
N TYR A 56 -3.98 10.45 -4.14
CA TYR A 56 -5.39 10.30 -3.78
C TYR A 56 -6.17 11.59 -4.03
N GLN A 57 -5.65 12.73 -3.60
CA GLN A 57 -6.29 14.04 -3.80
C GLN A 57 -6.47 14.37 -5.28
N GLN A 58 -5.48 14.06 -6.10
CA GLN A 58 -5.57 14.25 -7.56
C GLN A 58 -6.69 13.41 -8.18
N ARG A 59 -6.87 12.15 -7.74
CA ARG A 59 -7.88 11.23 -8.26
C ARG A 59 -9.29 11.57 -7.81
N PHE A 60 -9.45 12.00 -6.57
CA PHE A 60 -10.76 12.12 -5.91
C PHE A 60 -11.15 13.56 -5.52
N GLY A 61 -10.32 14.55 -5.85
CA GLY A 61 -10.57 15.98 -5.58
C GLY A 61 -10.44 16.39 -4.11
N LYS A 62 -10.17 15.45 -3.20
CA LYS A 62 -10.09 15.69 -1.75
C LYS A 62 -9.14 14.70 -1.08
N LEU A 63 -8.63 15.06 0.08
CA LEU A 63 -7.84 14.13 0.92
C LEU A 63 -8.69 12.98 1.45
N PRO A 64 -8.09 11.80 1.70
CA PRO A 64 -8.81 10.67 2.27
C PRO A 64 -9.22 10.98 3.71
N PRO A 65 -10.40 10.52 4.16
CA PRO A 65 -10.82 10.71 5.55
C PRO A 65 -9.97 9.90 6.54
N SER A 66 -9.31 8.86 6.06
CA SER A 66 -8.40 8.05 6.86
C SER A 66 -7.33 7.38 6.00
N PHE A 67 -6.15 7.21 6.58
CA PHE A 67 -5.03 6.47 6.01
C PHE A 67 -4.73 5.25 6.86
N THR A 68 -4.77 4.07 6.25
CA THR A 68 -4.54 2.78 6.92
C THR A 68 -3.32 2.11 6.28
N ALA A 69 -2.33 1.79 7.08
CA ALA A 69 -1.11 1.14 6.60
C ALA A 69 -0.52 0.20 7.66
N ASP A 70 0.56 -0.48 7.31
CA ASP A 70 1.25 -1.38 8.22
C ASP A 70 1.95 -0.62 9.36
N ARG A 71 2.38 -1.38 10.37
CA ARG A 71 3.06 -0.86 11.56
C ARG A 71 4.31 -0.03 11.21
N LEU A 72 5.02 -0.37 10.15
CA LEU A 72 6.19 0.35 9.68
C LEU A 72 5.92 1.83 9.34
N TYR A 73 4.70 2.14 8.92
CA TYR A 73 4.28 3.50 8.60
C TYR A 73 4.05 4.40 9.83
N GLY A 74 4.00 3.82 11.03
CA GLY A 74 3.75 4.54 12.30
C GLY A 74 4.97 5.30 12.82
N THR A 75 5.68 6.03 11.97
CA THR A 75 6.80 6.91 12.35
C THR A 75 6.30 8.23 12.94
N ARG A 76 7.15 8.91 13.71
CA ARG A 76 6.83 10.25 14.26
C ARG A 76 6.50 11.26 13.16
N GLU A 77 7.24 11.19 12.06
CA GLU A 77 7.05 12.07 10.90
C GLU A 77 5.72 11.84 10.23
N ASN A 78 5.32 10.57 10.03
CA ASN A 78 4.05 10.24 9.42
C ASN A 78 2.86 10.60 10.33
N HIS A 79 2.98 10.44 11.64
CA HIS A 79 1.96 10.93 12.58
C HIS A 79 1.79 12.46 12.49
N ARG A 80 2.91 13.20 12.36
CA ARG A 80 2.89 14.65 12.18
C ARG A 80 2.24 15.02 10.83
N LEU A 81 2.66 14.37 9.75
CA LEU A 81 2.09 14.56 8.41
C LEU A 81 0.56 14.37 8.41
N MET A 82 0.07 13.28 9.00
CA MET A 82 -1.36 13.01 9.05
C MET A 82 -2.13 14.10 9.81
N LYS A 83 -1.56 14.60 10.90
CA LYS A 83 -2.14 15.72 11.67
C LYS A 83 -2.15 17.02 10.85
N GLU A 84 -1.06 17.33 10.18
CA GLU A 84 -0.94 18.50 9.30
C GLU A 84 -1.94 18.47 8.14
N ARG A 85 -2.16 17.29 7.57
CA ARG A 85 -3.10 17.08 6.47
C ARG A 85 -4.56 16.87 6.91
N GLY A 86 -4.85 16.83 8.21
CA GLY A 86 -6.19 16.54 8.73
C GLY A 86 -6.70 15.12 8.43
N VAL A 87 -5.80 14.18 8.17
CA VAL A 87 -6.14 12.79 7.82
C VAL A 87 -6.05 11.90 9.05
N ARG A 88 -7.09 11.14 9.34
CA ARG A 88 -7.08 10.22 10.49
C ARG A 88 -6.25 8.97 10.17
N ALA A 89 -5.14 8.78 10.87
CA ALA A 89 -4.28 7.61 10.69
C ALA A 89 -4.71 6.43 11.56
N SER A 90 -4.62 5.20 11.02
CA SER A 90 -4.78 3.97 11.78
C SER A 90 -3.42 3.31 12.12
N PHE A 91 -2.37 4.11 12.28
CA PHE A 91 -1.08 3.65 12.77
C PHE A 91 -1.16 3.30 14.25
N LYS A 92 -0.30 2.38 14.70
CA LYS A 92 -0.13 2.16 16.14
C LYS A 92 0.35 3.46 16.80
N PRO A 93 -0.25 3.85 17.94
CA PRO A 93 0.23 5.00 18.71
C PRO A 93 1.71 4.81 19.08
N LEU A 94 2.45 5.92 19.11
CA LEU A 94 3.81 5.95 19.60
C LEU A 94 3.79 6.08 21.13
N GLY A 95 4.56 5.24 21.80
CA GLY A 95 4.65 5.24 23.27
C GLY A 95 3.53 4.46 23.95
N ARG A 96 3.24 4.81 25.21
CA ARG A 96 2.20 4.15 26.03
C ARG A 96 0.82 4.42 25.44
N PRO A 97 -0.01 3.39 25.23
CA PRO A 97 -1.37 3.59 24.73
C PRO A 97 -2.16 4.53 25.65
N LYS A 98 -2.73 5.58 25.08
CA LYS A 98 -3.73 6.39 25.77
C LYS A 98 -5.07 5.67 25.72
N ASP A 99 -5.88 5.82 26.74
CA ASP A 99 -7.24 5.30 26.72
C ASP A 99 -8.13 6.28 25.94
N ASP A 100 -8.15 6.10 24.62
CA ASP A 100 -8.90 6.95 23.68
C ASP A 100 -10.41 6.57 23.61
N GLY A 101 -10.88 5.78 24.56
CA GLY A 101 -12.27 5.32 24.64
C GLY A 101 -12.62 4.18 23.67
N GLU A 102 -13.78 3.56 23.95
CA GLU A 102 -14.28 2.40 23.19
C GLU A 102 -14.50 2.68 21.68
N THR A 103 -15.01 3.86 21.34
CA THR A 103 -15.29 4.24 19.95
C THR A 103 -14.03 4.29 19.11
N SER A 104 -12.93 4.82 19.67
CA SER A 104 -11.64 4.87 19.00
C SER A 104 -11.04 3.47 18.80
N LYS A 105 -11.15 2.61 19.83
CA LYS A 105 -10.71 1.20 19.77
C LYS A 105 -11.48 0.41 18.71
N ARG A 106 -12.81 0.58 18.62
CA ARG A 106 -13.67 -0.06 17.60
C ARG A 106 -13.31 0.41 16.19
N TRP A 107 -13.12 1.71 15.99
CA TRP A 107 -12.70 2.27 14.72
C TRP A 107 -11.35 1.71 14.29
N PHE A 108 -10.37 1.68 15.18
CA PHE A 108 -9.05 1.13 14.89
C PHE A 108 -9.11 -0.36 14.49
N LYS A 109 -9.86 -1.18 15.25
CA LYS A 109 -10.08 -2.60 14.91
C LYS A 109 -10.74 -2.77 13.55
N LYS A 110 -11.74 -1.93 13.21
CA LYS A 110 -12.37 -1.92 11.88
C LYS A 110 -11.35 -1.63 10.79
N LYS A 111 -10.51 -0.61 10.96
CA LYS A 111 -9.49 -0.24 9.98
C LYS A 111 -8.42 -1.32 9.81
N GLN A 112 -8.03 -2.00 10.87
CA GLN A 112 -7.10 -3.14 10.76
C GLN A 112 -7.72 -4.32 9.99
N ARG A 113 -9.01 -4.58 10.12
CA ARG A 113 -9.70 -5.60 9.31
C ARG A 113 -9.78 -5.18 7.83
N GLU A 114 -10.01 -3.90 7.55
CA GLU A 114 -9.98 -3.37 6.17
C GLU A 114 -8.58 -3.57 5.55
N ARG A 115 -7.51 -3.37 6.32
CA ARG A 115 -6.13 -3.62 5.88
C ARG A 115 -5.91 -5.07 5.44
N ASN A 116 -6.44 -6.04 6.17
CA ASN A 116 -6.26 -7.45 5.83
C ASN A 116 -6.86 -7.81 4.45
N ARG A 117 -7.82 -7.04 3.96
CA ARG A 117 -8.35 -7.22 2.59
C ARG A 117 -7.32 -6.89 1.52
N ILE A 118 -6.40 -5.97 1.80
CA ILE A 118 -5.30 -5.62 0.89
C ILE A 118 -4.39 -6.83 0.70
N GLU A 119 -4.06 -7.54 1.76
CA GLU A 119 -3.25 -8.76 1.70
C GLU A 119 -3.93 -9.84 0.84
N GLY A 120 -5.24 -10.01 1.01
CA GLY A 120 -6.04 -10.90 0.16
C GLY A 120 -6.03 -10.48 -1.31
N SER A 121 -6.13 -9.17 -1.60
CA SER A 121 -6.03 -8.63 -2.96
C SER A 121 -4.67 -8.90 -3.59
N PHE A 122 -3.57 -8.72 -2.83
CA PHE A 122 -2.23 -9.06 -3.31
C PHE A 122 -2.06 -10.55 -3.56
N GLY A 123 -2.55 -11.41 -2.67
CA GLY A 123 -2.56 -12.86 -2.88
C GLY A 123 -3.29 -13.24 -4.16
N HIS A 124 -4.47 -12.67 -4.38
CA HIS A 124 -5.23 -12.86 -5.63
C HIS A 124 -4.46 -12.35 -6.85
N GLY A 125 -3.87 -11.15 -6.78
CA GLY A 125 -3.07 -10.57 -7.86
C GLY A 125 -1.87 -11.45 -8.23
N LYS A 126 -1.17 -11.99 -7.24
CA LYS A 126 -0.06 -12.92 -7.46
C LYS A 126 -0.51 -14.24 -8.10
N ASN A 127 -1.58 -14.83 -7.60
CA ASN A 127 -2.00 -16.16 -8.05
C ASN A 127 -2.79 -16.16 -9.37
N HIS A 128 -3.46 -15.05 -9.71
CA HIS A 128 -4.42 -15.04 -10.83
C HIS A 128 -4.24 -13.90 -11.83
N CYS A 129 -3.44 -12.88 -11.50
CA CYS A 129 -3.28 -11.69 -12.35
C CYS A 129 -1.82 -11.39 -12.70
N GLY A 130 -0.91 -12.32 -12.50
CA GLY A 130 0.49 -12.22 -12.92
C GLY A 130 1.36 -11.23 -12.15
N LEU A 131 0.97 -10.85 -10.92
CA LEU A 131 1.80 -9.99 -10.07
C LEU A 131 2.96 -10.73 -9.39
N ASP A 132 3.04 -12.05 -9.53
CA ASP A 132 4.10 -12.88 -8.96
C ASP A 132 5.37 -12.86 -9.79
N CYS A 133 5.24 -12.68 -11.11
CA CYS A 133 6.36 -12.73 -12.04
C CYS A 133 6.17 -11.77 -13.20
N VAL A 134 7.08 -10.83 -13.33
CA VAL A 134 7.14 -9.94 -14.50
C VAL A 134 7.77 -10.71 -15.66
N ARG A 135 7.03 -10.85 -16.78
CA ARG A 135 7.45 -11.63 -17.95
C ARG A 135 8.09 -10.77 -19.04
N TYR A 136 8.09 -9.45 -18.88
CA TYR A 136 8.73 -8.52 -19.83
C TYR A 136 10.07 -8.04 -19.30
N HIS A 137 11.01 -7.89 -20.22
CA HIS A 137 12.32 -7.35 -19.93
C HIS A 137 12.32 -5.82 -20.01
N GLY A 138 13.26 -5.20 -19.28
CA GLY A 138 13.44 -3.76 -19.25
C GLY A 138 12.52 -3.03 -18.27
N VAL A 139 12.87 -1.76 -18.05
CA VAL A 139 12.22 -0.90 -17.04
C VAL A 139 10.77 -0.64 -17.39
N GLU A 140 10.50 -0.24 -18.62
CA GLU A 140 9.16 0.09 -19.11
C GLU A 140 8.26 -1.15 -19.17
N GLY A 141 8.81 -2.29 -19.59
CA GLY A 141 8.07 -3.55 -19.66
C GLY A 141 7.59 -4.03 -18.30
N ALA A 142 8.41 -3.88 -17.25
CA ALA A 142 8.04 -4.25 -15.89
C ALA A 142 6.92 -3.36 -15.34
N GLU A 143 7.00 -2.06 -15.57
CA GLU A 143 5.94 -1.13 -15.12
C GLU A 143 4.64 -1.39 -15.87
N MET A 144 4.69 -1.56 -17.18
CA MET A 144 3.52 -1.88 -18.01
C MET A 144 2.85 -3.18 -17.55
N TRP A 145 3.62 -4.22 -17.26
CA TRP A 145 3.10 -5.49 -16.76
C TRP A 145 2.33 -5.32 -15.43
N ILE A 146 2.91 -4.60 -14.48
CA ILE A 146 2.28 -4.36 -13.17
C ILE A 146 1.01 -3.52 -13.34
N ARG A 147 1.04 -2.47 -14.17
CA ARG A 147 -0.15 -1.65 -14.46
C ARG A 147 -1.26 -2.45 -15.13
N ALA A 148 -0.93 -3.30 -16.10
CA ALA A 148 -1.90 -4.19 -16.75
C ALA A 148 -2.52 -5.19 -15.76
N SER A 149 -1.72 -5.77 -14.88
CA SER A 149 -2.20 -6.68 -13.83
C SER A 149 -3.15 -5.98 -12.86
N ILE A 150 -2.82 -4.75 -12.42
CA ILE A 150 -3.71 -3.94 -11.58
C ILE A 150 -5.00 -3.58 -12.31
N LEU A 151 -4.93 -3.24 -13.59
CA LEU A 151 -6.12 -2.97 -14.41
C LEU A 151 -7.04 -4.19 -14.47
N ALA A 152 -6.49 -5.38 -14.73
CA ALA A 152 -7.26 -6.62 -14.76
C ALA A 152 -7.96 -6.90 -13.42
N MET A 153 -7.25 -6.69 -12.28
CA MET A 153 -7.83 -6.82 -10.94
C MET A 153 -8.97 -5.82 -10.70
N ASN A 154 -8.79 -4.58 -11.15
CA ASN A 154 -9.78 -3.53 -11.01
C ASN A 154 -11.02 -3.80 -11.90
N LEU A 155 -10.83 -4.27 -13.12
CA LEU A 155 -11.94 -4.69 -14.01
C LEU A 155 -12.75 -5.82 -13.38
N LYS A 156 -12.08 -6.85 -12.84
CA LYS A 156 -12.76 -7.93 -12.12
C LYS A 156 -13.55 -7.41 -10.92
N THR A 157 -12.98 -6.45 -10.17
CA THR A 157 -13.67 -5.82 -9.03
C THR A 157 -14.90 -5.03 -9.48
N ALA A 158 -14.81 -4.32 -10.61
CA ALA A 158 -15.93 -3.59 -11.18
C ALA A 158 -17.04 -4.53 -11.64
N LEU A 159 -16.71 -5.60 -12.38
CA LEU A 159 -17.66 -6.59 -12.84
C LEU A 159 -18.40 -7.32 -11.71
N ALA A 160 -17.75 -7.55 -10.60
CA ALA A 160 -18.39 -8.19 -9.43
C ALA A 160 -19.39 -7.28 -8.68
N ARG A 161 -19.55 -6.03 -9.10
CA ARG A 161 -20.45 -5.03 -8.49
C ARG A 161 -21.66 -4.69 -9.35
N VAL A 162 -21.67 -5.15 -10.58
CA VAL A 162 -22.79 -5.08 -11.50
C VAL A 162 -23.68 -6.31 -11.31
#